data_e2f16fb0783513899cab7416360c237f
#
_entry.id   e2f16fb0783513899cab7416360c237f
#
_cell.length_a   1.000
_cell.length_b   1.000
_cell.length_c   1.000
_cell.angle_alpha   90.00
_cell.angle_beta   90.00
_cell.angle_gamma   90.00
#
_symmetry.space_group_name_H-M   'P 1'
#
loop_
_entity.id
_entity.type
_entity.pdbx_description
1 polymer ?
#
loop_
_entity_poly.entity_id
_entity_poly.type
_entity_poly.pdbx_seq_one_letter_code
_entity_poly.pdbx_strand_id
1 'polypeptide(L)'
;MKIKSRTLSYEKVMALPRPRHRVPLKPMFLLQLVIRILSILDLFPTKFTFKTHGMEKIGKNEPCLILMNHSSFIDLKIASRIFFPKRYSIVATTDAFVGKNLLMRLVGCIPTQKFVSDMTLIKDMEYMLKEKRTSVLMFPEAGYSFDGTATPLPRKMGILLKKLNVPVVTVITQGAFARDPLYNCLQKRKVNVRADVTCMATAQQVKEMTVAQLDALLDKTFSFDNFRYQQENKIVIDEPFRADGLNRLLYRCPHCHTEGQITGKGVMLTCNACGKAYTLDVHGYLAAEEAKFTHIPDWYAWQRQQIRQELEAGTYKLEKEVKIGILVDTKALYWVGSGTLTHDENGFHLTGCDGKLDYTQGPLACHTLNADYYWYEIGDVICIGNKDALYYCFPKDHSDVVAKTRLAVEELYKLKKQRKAPVSV
;
A
#
# COMPACT_ATOMS: atom_id res chain seq x y z
N MET A 1 11.83 12.13 -1.15
CA MET A 1 11.06 13.39 -0.86
C MET A 1 10.84 13.47 0.65
N LYS A 2 11.42 14.46 1.33
CA LYS A 2 11.40 14.55 2.81
C LYS A 2 10.06 15.11 3.31
N ILE A 3 9.52 14.53 4.39
CA ILE A 3 8.34 15.03 5.09
C ILE A 3 8.74 16.11 6.11
N LYS A 4 7.92 17.15 6.25
CA LYS A 4 8.14 18.17 7.27
C LYS A 4 7.94 17.57 8.66
N SER A 5 8.93 17.69 9.54
CA SER A 5 8.85 17.17 10.91
C SER A 5 9.23 18.20 11.96
N ARG A 6 8.82 17.98 13.22
CA ARG A 6 9.12 18.79 14.40
C ARG A 6 9.26 17.88 15.62
N THR A 7 10.03 18.29 16.61
CA THR A 7 10.13 17.59 17.89
C THR A 7 9.31 18.34 18.94
N LEU A 8 8.40 17.65 19.60
CA LEU A 8 7.57 18.15 20.72
C LEU A 8 7.37 17.04 21.74
N SER A 9 7.04 17.39 23.01
CA SER A 9 6.62 16.37 23.97
C SER A 9 5.28 15.74 23.58
N TYR A 10 5.04 14.51 24.02
CA TYR A 10 3.82 13.76 23.72
C TYR A 10 2.56 14.56 24.10
N GLU A 11 2.52 15.13 25.31
CA GLU A 11 1.37 15.87 25.81
C GLU A 11 1.08 17.12 24.96
N LYS A 12 2.14 17.84 24.54
CA LYS A 12 1.98 19.02 23.67
C LYS A 12 1.40 18.60 22.32
N VAL A 13 1.80 17.46 21.75
CA VAL A 13 1.25 16.94 20.50
C VAL A 13 -0.20 16.54 20.68
N MET A 14 -0.54 15.83 21.75
CA MET A 14 -1.90 15.39 22.03
C MET A 14 -2.86 16.55 22.33
N ALA A 15 -2.37 17.67 22.84
CA ALA A 15 -3.13 18.91 23.06
C ALA A 15 -3.34 19.74 21.80
N LEU A 16 -2.67 19.42 20.67
CA LEU A 16 -2.88 20.17 19.42
C LEU A 16 -4.31 20.03 18.91
N PRO A 17 -4.91 21.11 18.39
CA PRO A 17 -6.25 21.06 17.84
C PRO A 17 -6.28 20.16 16.59
N ARG A 18 -7.27 19.28 16.51
CA ARG A 18 -7.49 18.45 15.34
C ARG A 18 -8.00 19.28 14.17
N PRO A 19 -7.59 19.02 12.93
CA PRO A 19 -8.04 19.78 11.77
C PRO A 19 -9.55 19.58 11.57
N ARG A 20 -10.26 20.70 11.32
CA ARG A 20 -11.66 20.62 10.92
C ARG A 20 -11.76 20.07 9.50
N HIS A 21 -12.78 19.27 9.25
CA HIS A 21 -13.09 18.78 7.90
C HIS A 21 -13.31 19.99 6.96
N ARG A 22 -12.79 19.86 5.75
CA ARG A 22 -12.97 20.84 4.67
C ARG A 22 -13.38 20.09 3.41
N VAL A 23 -14.50 20.48 2.84
CA VAL A 23 -15.03 19.90 1.60
C VAL A 23 -13.97 19.89 0.50
N PRO A 24 -13.81 18.80 -0.28
CA PRO A 24 -12.84 18.73 -1.37
C PRO A 24 -13.03 19.80 -2.42
N LEU A 25 -11.94 20.22 -3.05
CA LEU A 25 -11.97 21.18 -4.14
C LEU A 25 -11.93 20.45 -5.49
N LYS A 26 -12.62 21.00 -6.47
CA LYS A 26 -12.50 20.54 -7.85
C LYS A 26 -11.06 20.76 -8.33
N PRO A 27 -10.41 19.75 -8.94
CA PRO A 27 -9.03 19.87 -9.38
C PRO A 27 -8.82 21.05 -10.33
N MET A 28 -7.80 21.86 -10.10
CA MET A 28 -7.42 22.94 -11.01
C MET A 28 -6.79 22.38 -12.27
N PHE A 29 -7.32 22.74 -13.43
CA PHE A 29 -6.82 22.26 -14.73
C PHE A 29 -5.33 22.56 -14.93
N LEU A 30 -4.89 23.76 -14.58
CA LEU A 30 -3.49 24.18 -14.72
C LEU A 30 -2.53 23.28 -13.93
N LEU A 31 -2.90 22.92 -12.69
CA LEU A 31 -2.07 22.04 -11.88
C LEU A 31 -2.03 20.61 -12.44
N GLN A 32 -3.15 20.12 -12.96
CA GLN A 32 -3.17 18.81 -13.62
C GLN A 32 -2.36 18.81 -14.95
N LEU A 33 -2.38 19.92 -15.68
CA LEU A 33 -1.51 20.12 -16.84
C LEU A 33 -0.02 20.10 -16.44
N VAL A 34 0.36 20.77 -15.37
CA VAL A 34 1.74 20.72 -14.83
C VAL A 34 2.13 19.30 -14.46
N ILE A 35 1.28 18.57 -13.73
CA ILE A 35 1.52 17.15 -13.40
C ILE A 35 1.67 16.32 -14.68
N ARG A 36 0.84 16.57 -15.69
CA ARG A 36 0.91 15.88 -16.98
C ARG A 36 2.23 16.12 -17.70
N ILE A 37 2.74 17.35 -17.69
CA ILE A 37 4.03 17.70 -18.29
C ILE A 37 5.17 17.02 -17.52
N LEU A 38 5.18 17.14 -16.19
CA LEU A 38 6.19 16.50 -15.34
C LEU A 38 6.16 14.96 -15.43
N SER A 39 4.99 14.38 -15.73
CA SER A 39 4.85 12.93 -15.91
C SER A 39 5.63 12.42 -17.13
N ILE A 40 5.85 13.25 -18.15
CA ILE A 40 6.59 12.86 -19.36
C ILE A 40 8.02 12.44 -18.99
N LEU A 41 8.69 13.18 -18.12
CA LEU A 41 10.09 12.93 -17.73
C LEU A 41 10.27 11.54 -17.08
N ASP A 42 9.31 11.09 -16.30
CA ASP A 42 9.39 9.79 -15.62
C ASP A 42 8.80 8.62 -16.45
N LEU A 43 7.84 8.91 -17.35
CA LEU A 43 7.21 7.88 -18.17
C LEU A 43 7.96 7.62 -19.48
N PHE A 44 8.67 8.60 -20.02
CA PHE A 44 9.42 8.44 -21.28
C PHE A 44 10.44 7.28 -21.21
N PRO A 45 11.28 7.16 -20.13
CA PRO A 45 12.22 6.05 -20.06
C PRO A 45 11.56 4.68 -19.93
N THR A 46 10.28 4.62 -19.48
CA THR A 46 9.54 3.37 -19.32
C THR A 46 8.82 2.92 -20.59
N LYS A 47 8.90 3.66 -21.69
CA LYS A 47 8.16 3.42 -22.95
C LYS A 47 6.67 3.11 -22.68
N PHE A 48 6.06 3.87 -21.77
CA PHE A 48 4.72 3.61 -21.26
C PHE A 48 3.68 3.54 -22.37
N THR A 49 2.91 2.46 -22.37
CA THR A 49 1.75 2.24 -23.26
C THR A 49 0.53 1.80 -22.45
N PHE A 50 -0.66 1.99 -22.99
CA PHE A 50 -1.87 1.46 -22.37
C PHE A 50 -2.89 1.03 -23.41
N LYS A 51 -3.76 0.09 -23.03
CA LYS A 51 -4.91 -0.36 -23.82
C LYS A 51 -6.19 -0.03 -23.07
N THR A 52 -7.27 0.20 -23.80
CA THR A 52 -8.59 0.49 -23.23
C THR A 52 -9.57 -0.60 -23.62
N HIS A 53 -10.45 -1.00 -22.69
CA HIS A 53 -11.44 -2.04 -22.89
C HIS A 53 -12.80 -1.57 -22.36
N GLY A 54 -13.80 -1.51 -23.24
CA GLY A 54 -15.16 -1.14 -22.89
C GLY A 54 -15.34 0.32 -22.45
N MET A 55 -14.37 1.20 -22.69
CA MET A 55 -14.43 2.62 -22.28
C MET A 55 -15.48 3.43 -23.06
N GLU A 56 -15.90 2.95 -24.22
CA GLU A 56 -17.00 3.50 -25.02
C GLU A 56 -18.36 3.40 -24.32
N LYS A 57 -18.50 2.52 -23.32
CA LYS A 57 -19.72 2.34 -22.52
C LYS A 57 -19.94 3.47 -21.50
N ILE A 58 -18.92 4.32 -21.29
CA ILE A 58 -18.96 5.43 -20.35
C ILE A 58 -19.12 6.73 -21.14
N GLY A 59 -20.11 7.53 -20.79
CA GLY A 59 -20.35 8.83 -21.42
C GLY A 59 -19.13 9.76 -21.33
N LYS A 60 -18.86 10.53 -22.39
CA LYS A 60 -17.69 11.41 -22.50
C LYS A 60 -17.45 12.28 -21.25
N ASN A 61 -18.52 12.80 -20.64
CA ASN A 61 -18.50 13.66 -19.47
C ASN A 61 -19.07 12.97 -18.20
N GLU A 62 -19.24 11.67 -18.25
CA GLU A 62 -19.74 10.90 -17.13
C GLU A 62 -18.63 10.69 -16.11
N PRO A 63 -18.85 11.07 -14.82
CA PRO A 63 -17.87 10.81 -13.77
C PRO A 63 -17.83 9.33 -13.45
N CYS A 64 -16.66 8.81 -13.18
CA CYS A 64 -16.46 7.41 -12.81
C CYS A 64 -15.56 7.28 -11.58
N LEU A 65 -15.72 6.18 -10.86
CA LEU A 65 -14.76 5.74 -9.86
C LEU A 65 -13.64 4.99 -10.58
N ILE A 66 -12.41 5.47 -10.41
CA ILE A 66 -11.21 4.86 -10.99
C ILE A 66 -10.50 4.09 -9.88
N LEU A 67 -10.39 2.79 -10.03
CA LEU A 67 -9.66 1.90 -9.13
C LEU A 67 -8.36 1.47 -9.80
N MET A 68 -7.23 1.76 -9.17
CA MET A 68 -5.91 1.47 -9.73
C MET A 68 -5.11 0.63 -8.75
N ASN A 69 -4.36 -0.38 -9.23
CA ASN A 69 -3.42 -1.11 -8.40
C ASN A 69 -2.27 -0.19 -7.96
N HIS A 70 -1.72 -0.44 -6.75
CA HIS A 70 -0.71 0.43 -6.17
C HIS A 70 0.66 -0.26 -6.13
N SER A 71 1.44 -0.04 -7.18
CA SER A 71 2.67 -0.79 -7.41
C SER A 71 3.94 0.06 -7.40
N SER A 72 3.83 1.38 -7.67
CA SER A 72 5.01 2.22 -7.90
C SER A 72 4.72 3.71 -7.65
N PHE A 73 5.76 4.49 -7.41
CA PHE A 73 5.67 5.96 -7.29
C PHE A 73 5.30 6.67 -8.60
N ILE A 74 5.30 5.96 -9.74
CA ILE A 74 4.82 6.53 -11.01
C ILE A 74 3.32 6.33 -11.25
N ASP A 75 2.59 5.65 -10.37
CA ASP A 75 1.17 5.33 -10.58
C ASP A 75 0.32 6.58 -10.86
N LEU A 76 0.54 7.67 -10.11
CA LEU A 76 -0.17 8.94 -10.35
C LEU A 76 0.22 9.59 -11.69
N LYS A 77 1.44 9.37 -12.17
CA LYS A 77 1.90 9.85 -13.48
C LYS A 77 1.27 9.05 -14.59
N ILE A 78 1.14 7.73 -14.39
CA ILE A 78 0.42 6.82 -15.29
C ILE A 78 -1.05 7.27 -15.40
N ALA A 79 -1.73 7.48 -14.26
CA ALA A 79 -3.09 7.98 -14.25
C ALA A 79 -3.24 9.32 -14.98
N SER A 80 -2.31 10.26 -14.75
CA SER A 80 -2.27 11.55 -15.47
C SER A 80 -2.09 11.35 -16.97
N ARG A 81 -1.28 10.37 -17.41
CA ARG A 81 -1.10 10.07 -18.84
C ARG A 81 -2.35 9.49 -19.49
N ILE A 82 -3.08 8.66 -18.77
CA ILE A 82 -4.28 7.97 -19.27
C ILE A 82 -5.47 8.92 -19.35
N PHE A 83 -5.75 9.67 -18.29
CA PHE A 83 -7.00 10.40 -18.13
C PHE A 83 -6.98 11.86 -18.60
N PHE A 84 -5.80 12.48 -18.76
CA PHE A 84 -5.74 13.86 -19.26
C PHE A 84 -6.35 13.96 -20.67
N PRO A 85 -7.17 14.99 -20.97
CA PRO A 85 -7.44 16.21 -20.19
C PRO A 85 -8.62 16.11 -19.21
N LYS A 86 -9.22 14.92 -19.03
CA LYS A 86 -10.30 14.71 -18.05
C LYS A 86 -9.78 14.90 -16.62
N ARG A 87 -10.40 15.83 -15.88
CA ARG A 87 -10.02 16.08 -14.48
C ARG A 87 -10.55 15.00 -13.56
N TYR A 88 -9.75 14.59 -12.58
CA TYR A 88 -10.14 13.62 -11.56
C TYR A 88 -9.55 14.00 -10.21
N SER A 89 -10.27 13.70 -9.14
CA SER A 89 -9.79 13.79 -7.76
C SER A 89 -9.05 12.52 -7.37
N ILE A 90 -8.19 12.61 -6.37
CA ILE A 90 -7.31 11.50 -5.94
C ILE A 90 -7.49 11.28 -4.45
N VAL A 91 -7.88 10.10 -4.02
CA VAL A 91 -7.84 9.72 -2.60
C VAL A 91 -6.37 9.56 -2.20
N ALA A 92 -5.93 10.37 -1.25
CA ALA A 92 -4.54 10.39 -0.79
C ALA A 92 -4.47 10.41 0.73
N THR A 93 -3.43 9.78 1.29
CA THR A 93 -3.23 9.70 2.74
C THR A 93 -2.89 11.04 3.35
N THR A 94 -3.27 11.24 4.61
CA THR A 94 -3.09 12.52 5.33
C THR A 94 -1.62 12.93 5.46
N ASP A 95 -0.69 11.98 5.52
CA ASP A 95 0.75 12.26 5.50
C ASP A 95 1.20 12.97 4.21
N ALA A 96 0.57 12.67 3.07
CA ALA A 96 0.83 13.36 1.81
C ALA A 96 0.49 14.86 1.84
N PHE A 97 -0.37 15.28 2.76
CA PHE A 97 -0.75 16.70 2.93
C PHE A 97 0.19 17.49 3.85
N VAL A 98 1.09 16.82 4.56
CA VAL A 98 1.97 17.47 5.54
C VAL A 98 2.81 18.57 4.90
N GLY A 99 2.64 19.79 5.39
CA GLY A 99 3.32 21.00 4.91
C GLY A 99 2.86 21.54 3.55
N LYS A 100 1.91 20.88 2.87
CA LYS A 100 1.43 21.28 1.51
C LYS A 100 -0.08 21.10 1.32
N ASN A 101 -0.85 21.24 2.40
CA ASN A 101 -2.30 20.99 2.42
C ASN A 101 -3.06 21.75 1.31
N LEU A 102 -2.79 23.06 1.13
CA LEU A 102 -3.48 23.85 0.10
C LEU A 102 -3.17 23.33 -1.31
N LEU A 103 -1.92 23.04 -1.60
CA LEU A 103 -1.50 22.49 -2.90
C LEU A 103 -2.20 21.16 -3.19
N MET A 104 -2.18 20.21 -2.23
CA MET A 104 -2.83 18.92 -2.40
C MET A 104 -4.34 19.07 -2.66
N ARG A 105 -5.02 19.99 -1.97
CA ARG A 105 -6.43 20.28 -2.22
C ARG A 105 -6.70 20.90 -3.60
N LEU A 106 -5.83 21.79 -4.06
CA LEU A 106 -5.94 22.40 -5.40
C LEU A 106 -5.68 21.42 -6.52
N VAL A 107 -4.81 20.44 -6.30
CA VAL A 107 -4.61 19.28 -7.21
C VAL A 107 -5.86 18.39 -7.25
N GLY A 108 -6.73 18.48 -6.25
CA GLY A 108 -7.96 17.68 -6.12
C GLY A 108 -7.81 16.45 -5.23
N CYS A 109 -6.81 16.42 -4.35
CA CYS A 109 -6.65 15.32 -3.42
C CYS A 109 -7.71 15.37 -2.30
N ILE A 110 -8.27 14.20 -1.99
CA ILE A 110 -9.22 13.94 -0.92
C ILE A 110 -8.44 13.23 0.19
N PRO A 111 -8.32 13.80 1.40
CA PRO A 111 -7.54 13.20 2.48
C PRO A 111 -8.23 11.96 3.05
N THR A 112 -7.45 10.93 3.35
CA THR A 112 -7.89 9.75 4.09
C THR A 112 -6.84 9.29 5.07
N GLN A 113 -7.26 8.56 6.11
CA GLN A 113 -6.37 7.81 6.99
C GLN A 113 -6.40 6.35 6.58
N LYS A 114 -5.22 5.76 6.32
CA LYS A 114 -5.15 4.35 5.92
C LYS A 114 -5.72 3.45 7.02
N PHE A 115 -6.56 2.50 6.61
CA PHE A 115 -7.14 1.45 7.45
C PHE A 115 -7.98 1.95 8.65
N VAL A 116 -8.36 3.22 8.66
CA VAL A 116 -9.33 3.78 9.61
C VAL A 116 -10.67 3.94 8.90
N SER A 117 -11.76 3.44 9.53
CA SER A 117 -13.10 3.64 8.98
C SER A 117 -13.45 5.13 8.94
N ASP A 118 -13.66 5.66 7.75
CA ASP A 118 -13.93 7.08 7.54
C ASP A 118 -15.16 7.29 6.65
N MET A 119 -16.29 7.55 7.30
CA MET A 119 -17.53 7.90 6.60
C MET A 119 -17.43 9.27 5.88
N THR A 120 -16.52 10.13 6.31
CA THR A 120 -16.28 11.44 5.68
C THR A 120 -15.68 11.25 4.30
N LEU A 121 -14.73 10.33 4.14
CA LEU A 121 -14.17 9.98 2.85
C LEU A 121 -15.27 9.59 1.83
N ILE A 122 -16.21 8.75 2.26
CA ILE A 122 -17.30 8.30 1.37
C ILE A 122 -18.19 9.47 0.95
N LYS A 123 -18.53 10.37 1.87
CA LYS A 123 -19.30 11.59 1.58
C LYS A 123 -18.54 12.53 0.63
N ASP A 124 -17.25 12.69 0.83
CA ASP A 124 -16.38 13.50 -0.01
C ASP A 124 -16.25 12.93 -1.44
N MET A 125 -16.12 11.61 -1.57
CA MET A 125 -16.13 10.94 -2.88
C MET A 125 -17.49 11.13 -3.57
N GLU A 126 -18.57 10.92 -2.86
CA GLU A 126 -19.94 11.10 -3.38
C GLU A 126 -20.16 12.54 -3.86
N TYR A 127 -19.75 13.54 -3.06
CA TYR A 127 -19.80 14.95 -3.42
C TYR A 127 -19.02 15.27 -4.70
N MET A 128 -17.80 14.72 -4.84
CA MET A 128 -17.00 14.93 -6.05
C MET A 128 -17.63 14.28 -7.28
N LEU A 129 -18.14 13.07 -7.16
CA LEU A 129 -18.74 12.32 -8.25
C LEU A 129 -20.08 12.94 -8.70
N LYS A 130 -20.98 13.21 -7.75
CA LYS A 130 -22.36 13.65 -8.06
C LYS A 130 -22.50 15.16 -8.22
N GLU A 131 -21.99 15.95 -7.26
CA GLU A 131 -22.18 17.40 -7.26
C GLU A 131 -21.12 18.11 -8.13
N LYS A 132 -19.85 17.77 -7.98
CA LYS A 132 -18.77 18.39 -8.77
C LYS A 132 -18.58 17.75 -10.14
N ARG A 133 -19.28 16.65 -10.42
CA ARG A 133 -19.20 15.87 -11.66
C ARG A 133 -17.76 15.62 -12.08
N THR A 134 -16.98 15.11 -11.12
CA THR A 134 -15.54 14.86 -11.26
C THR A 134 -15.26 13.43 -10.86
N SER A 135 -14.56 12.69 -11.71
CA SER A 135 -14.13 11.31 -11.42
C SER A 135 -13.24 11.27 -10.19
N VAL A 136 -13.24 10.15 -9.48
CA VAL A 136 -12.40 9.95 -8.30
C VAL A 136 -11.52 8.72 -8.53
N LEU A 137 -10.21 8.92 -8.37
CA LEU A 137 -9.22 7.85 -8.38
C LEU A 137 -8.87 7.44 -6.96
N MET A 138 -8.88 6.14 -6.71
CA MET A 138 -8.37 5.57 -5.46
C MET A 138 -7.61 4.27 -5.72
N PHE A 139 -6.70 3.97 -4.79
CA PHE A 139 -5.99 2.70 -4.73
C PHE A 139 -6.69 1.81 -3.70
N PRO A 140 -7.50 0.82 -4.12
CA PRO A 140 -8.33 0.06 -3.19
C PRO A 140 -7.50 -0.80 -2.22
N GLU A 141 -6.27 -1.13 -2.58
CA GLU A 141 -5.31 -1.84 -1.75
C GLU A 141 -4.82 -1.01 -0.55
N ALA A 142 -5.03 0.31 -0.57
CA ALA A 142 -4.63 1.29 0.46
C ALA A 142 -3.12 1.27 0.84
N GLY A 143 -2.29 0.50 0.15
CA GLY A 143 -0.84 0.41 0.33
C GLY A 143 -0.17 -0.17 -0.89
N TYR A 144 1.13 0.03 -0.99
CA TYR A 144 1.92 -0.57 -2.06
C TYR A 144 2.00 -2.09 -1.91
N SER A 145 2.03 -2.79 -3.05
CA SER A 145 2.40 -4.20 -3.08
C SER A 145 3.85 -4.37 -2.58
N PHE A 146 4.07 -5.34 -1.70
CA PHE A 146 5.42 -5.65 -1.20
C PHE A 146 6.15 -6.66 -2.07
N ASP A 147 5.44 -7.71 -2.47
CA ASP A 147 5.98 -8.86 -3.22
C ASP A 147 5.63 -8.84 -4.71
N GLY A 148 5.01 -7.76 -5.19
CA GLY A 148 4.57 -7.64 -6.58
C GLY A 148 3.23 -8.30 -6.89
N THR A 149 2.58 -8.93 -5.90
CA THR A 149 1.22 -9.48 -6.04
C THR A 149 0.16 -8.51 -5.51
N ALA A 150 -1.10 -8.79 -5.81
CA ALA A 150 -2.22 -8.01 -5.30
C ALA A 150 -2.30 -8.10 -3.77
N THR A 151 -2.51 -6.95 -3.14
CA THR A 151 -2.77 -6.88 -1.70
C THR A 151 -4.26 -7.17 -1.43
N PRO A 152 -4.60 -7.81 -0.30
CA PRO A 152 -6.00 -8.05 0.05
C PRO A 152 -6.83 -6.78 0.05
N LEU A 153 -7.92 -6.76 -0.71
CA LEU A 153 -8.84 -5.63 -0.75
C LEU A 153 -9.68 -5.54 0.54
N PRO A 154 -10.12 -4.32 0.92
CA PRO A 154 -11.11 -4.16 1.99
C PRO A 154 -12.36 -4.98 1.67
N ARG A 155 -12.83 -5.75 2.66
CA ARG A 155 -14.07 -6.52 2.47
C ARG A 155 -15.27 -5.59 2.28
N LYS A 156 -16.23 -6.03 1.44
CA LYS A 156 -17.45 -5.29 1.12
C LYS A 156 -17.22 -3.98 0.35
N MET A 157 -16.18 -3.94 -0.48
CA MET A 157 -16.02 -2.86 -1.45
C MET A 157 -17.24 -2.70 -2.36
N GLY A 158 -17.93 -3.79 -2.67
CA GLY A 158 -19.20 -3.77 -3.39
C GLY A 158 -20.27 -2.89 -2.74
N ILE A 159 -20.28 -2.72 -1.40
CA ILE A 159 -21.18 -1.77 -0.72
C ILE A 159 -20.82 -0.33 -1.10
N LEU A 160 -19.54 0.02 -1.14
CA LEU A 160 -19.08 1.34 -1.58
C LEU A 160 -19.48 1.60 -3.03
N LEU A 161 -19.27 0.63 -3.93
CA LEU A 161 -19.67 0.75 -5.33
C LEU A 161 -21.18 0.98 -5.48
N LYS A 162 -21.99 0.21 -4.77
CA LYS A 162 -23.45 0.37 -4.73
C LYS A 162 -23.87 1.76 -4.26
N LYS A 163 -23.25 2.26 -3.19
CA LYS A 163 -23.57 3.56 -2.61
C LYS A 163 -23.22 4.71 -3.56
N LEU A 164 -22.06 4.65 -4.21
CA LEU A 164 -21.63 5.67 -5.15
C LEU A 164 -22.45 5.62 -6.44
N ASN A 165 -22.79 4.42 -6.91
CA ASN A 165 -23.65 4.15 -8.09
C ASN A 165 -23.20 4.96 -9.33
N VAL A 166 -21.94 4.84 -9.69
CA VAL A 166 -21.30 5.43 -10.87
C VAL A 166 -20.54 4.34 -11.64
N PRO A 167 -20.19 4.57 -12.92
CA PRO A 167 -19.31 3.63 -13.62
C PRO A 167 -18.01 3.40 -12.88
N VAL A 168 -17.52 2.17 -12.92
CA VAL A 168 -16.26 1.77 -12.30
C VAL A 168 -15.25 1.43 -13.39
N VAL A 169 -14.14 2.14 -13.37
CA VAL A 169 -12.99 1.94 -14.27
C VAL A 169 -11.85 1.34 -13.46
N THR A 170 -11.23 0.30 -13.97
CA THR A 170 -10.02 -0.26 -13.36
C THR A 170 -8.80 0.03 -14.21
N VAL A 171 -7.67 0.28 -13.56
CA VAL A 171 -6.36 0.45 -14.21
C VAL A 171 -5.40 -0.52 -13.56
N ILE A 172 -4.99 -1.53 -14.30
CA ILE A 172 -4.02 -2.53 -13.84
C ILE A 172 -2.70 -2.30 -14.56
N THR A 173 -1.67 -1.95 -13.81
CA THR A 173 -0.32 -1.69 -14.34
C THR A 173 0.55 -2.93 -14.25
N GLN A 174 1.40 -3.12 -15.24
CA GLN A 174 2.40 -4.18 -15.33
C GLN A 174 3.76 -3.54 -15.60
N GLY A 175 4.81 -4.07 -14.94
CA GLY A 175 6.16 -3.52 -14.99
C GLY A 175 6.39 -2.31 -14.07
N ALA A 176 5.34 -1.63 -13.60
CA ALA A 176 5.48 -0.49 -12.68
C ALA A 176 6.14 -0.91 -11.36
N PHE A 177 5.72 -2.02 -10.76
CA PHE A 177 6.35 -2.61 -9.57
C PHE A 177 7.83 -2.89 -9.80
N ALA A 178 8.18 -3.55 -10.89
CA ALA A 178 9.55 -3.96 -11.20
C ALA A 178 10.50 -2.78 -11.43
N ARG A 179 9.96 -1.59 -11.81
CA ARG A 179 10.75 -0.39 -12.07
C ARG A 179 11.41 0.19 -10.81
N ASP A 180 10.69 0.31 -9.72
CA ASP A 180 11.20 0.90 -8.47
C ASP A 180 10.52 0.27 -7.24
N PRO A 181 10.78 -1.04 -6.98
CA PRO A 181 10.14 -1.72 -5.87
C PRO A 181 10.57 -1.13 -4.53
N LEU A 182 9.65 -1.07 -3.58
CA LEU A 182 9.88 -0.48 -2.26
C LEU A 182 11.03 -1.16 -1.49
N TYR A 183 11.11 -2.48 -1.55
CA TYR A 183 12.16 -3.23 -0.85
C TYR A 183 13.57 -2.83 -1.30
N ASN A 184 13.70 -2.36 -2.52
CA ASN A 184 14.97 -1.96 -3.14
C ASN A 184 15.28 -0.45 -2.97
N CYS A 185 14.71 0.21 -1.95
CA CYS A 185 14.86 1.65 -1.69
C CYS A 185 14.55 2.52 -2.91
N LEU A 186 13.57 2.12 -3.73
CA LEU A 186 13.13 2.85 -4.93
C LEU A 186 14.22 3.07 -5.98
N GLN A 187 15.24 2.23 -6.01
CA GLN A 187 16.26 2.26 -7.07
C GLN A 187 15.59 1.97 -8.42
N LYS A 188 15.74 2.90 -9.36
CA LYS A 188 15.07 2.85 -10.66
C LYS A 188 15.73 1.82 -11.57
N ARG A 189 14.91 0.96 -12.18
CA ARG A 189 15.30 -0.05 -13.16
C ARG A 189 14.76 0.30 -14.53
N LYS A 190 15.42 -0.18 -15.59
CA LYS A 190 14.99 -0.01 -16.98
C LYS A 190 13.91 -1.03 -17.31
N VAL A 191 12.66 -0.69 -17.10
CA VAL A 191 11.51 -1.58 -17.34
C VAL A 191 10.46 -0.88 -18.18
N ASN A 192 9.94 -1.57 -19.20
CA ASN A 192 8.79 -1.09 -19.94
C ASN A 192 7.53 -1.23 -19.07
N VAL A 193 6.72 -0.17 -19.04
CA VAL A 193 5.49 -0.15 -18.25
C VAL A 193 4.28 -0.10 -19.16
N ARG A 194 3.28 -0.90 -18.85
CA ARG A 194 1.99 -0.87 -19.56
C ARG A 194 0.84 -0.84 -18.56
N ALA A 195 -0.35 -0.44 -19.05
CA ALA A 195 -1.57 -0.48 -18.26
C ALA A 195 -2.74 -0.99 -19.13
N ASP A 196 -3.63 -1.77 -18.50
CA ASP A 196 -4.93 -2.12 -19.03
C ASP A 196 -5.99 -1.28 -18.30
N VAL A 197 -6.76 -0.51 -19.09
CA VAL A 197 -7.81 0.41 -18.61
C VAL A 197 -9.15 -0.19 -19.01
N THR A 198 -9.91 -0.65 -18.05
CA THR A 198 -11.14 -1.41 -18.33
C THR A 198 -12.37 -0.75 -17.68
N CYS A 199 -13.43 -0.55 -18.43
CA CYS A 199 -14.74 -0.33 -17.83
C CYS A 199 -15.20 -1.63 -17.17
N MET A 200 -14.96 -1.75 -15.85
CA MET A 200 -15.30 -2.96 -15.08
C MET A 200 -16.82 -3.13 -14.97
N ALA A 201 -17.54 -2.04 -14.74
CA ALA A 201 -19.00 -2.02 -14.67
C ALA A 201 -19.53 -0.62 -15.00
N THR A 202 -20.61 -0.55 -15.79
CA THR A 202 -21.40 0.68 -15.96
C THR A 202 -22.22 1.00 -14.71
N ALA A 203 -22.73 2.22 -14.56
CA ALA A 203 -23.60 2.59 -13.42
C ALA A 203 -24.83 1.65 -13.34
N GLN A 204 -25.42 1.26 -14.49
CA GLN A 204 -26.54 0.33 -14.53
C GLN A 204 -26.13 -1.06 -14.01
N GLN A 205 -25.00 -1.60 -14.47
CA GLN A 205 -24.48 -2.88 -13.96
C GLN A 205 -24.17 -2.84 -12.46
N VAL A 206 -23.58 -1.73 -11.96
CA VAL A 206 -23.35 -1.53 -10.51
C VAL A 206 -24.68 -1.58 -9.75
N LYS A 207 -25.76 -1.00 -10.30
CA LYS A 207 -27.09 -1.02 -9.71
C LYS A 207 -27.71 -2.42 -9.70
N GLU A 208 -27.53 -3.20 -10.74
CA GLU A 208 -28.12 -4.53 -10.90
C GLU A 208 -27.40 -5.63 -10.12
N MET A 209 -26.06 -5.64 -10.16
CA MET A 209 -25.26 -6.67 -9.50
C MET A 209 -25.41 -6.64 -7.97
N THR A 210 -25.33 -7.79 -7.34
CA THR A 210 -25.27 -7.91 -5.87
C THR A 210 -23.89 -7.46 -5.35
N VAL A 211 -23.80 -7.16 -4.06
CA VAL A 211 -22.53 -6.84 -3.39
C VAL A 211 -21.51 -7.96 -3.58
N ALA A 212 -21.93 -9.22 -3.44
CA ALA A 212 -21.06 -10.37 -3.60
C ALA A 212 -20.51 -10.51 -5.04
N GLN A 213 -21.34 -10.23 -6.04
CA GLN A 213 -20.90 -10.23 -7.45
C GLN A 213 -19.89 -9.12 -7.73
N LEU A 214 -20.09 -7.92 -7.16
CA LEU A 214 -19.17 -6.80 -7.30
C LEU A 214 -17.84 -7.10 -6.59
N ASP A 215 -17.88 -7.68 -5.38
CA ASP A 215 -16.66 -8.08 -4.65
C ASP A 215 -15.90 -9.16 -5.42
N ALA A 216 -16.58 -10.19 -5.95
CA ALA A 216 -15.93 -11.23 -6.76
C ALA A 216 -15.31 -10.68 -8.06
N LEU A 217 -15.96 -9.71 -8.70
CA LEU A 217 -15.43 -9.04 -9.90
C LEU A 217 -14.17 -8.22 -9.56
N LEU A 218 -14.16 -7.54 -8.42
CA LEU A 218 -12.98 -6.82 -7.91
C LEU A 218 -11.83 -7.78 -7.61
N ASP A 219 -12.08 -8.88 -6.88
CA ASP A 219 -11.07 -9.89 -6.54
C ASP A 219 -10.44 -10.48 -7.81
N LYS A 220 -11.27 -10.77 -8.82
CA LYS A 220 -10.77 -11.24 -10.12
C LYS A 220 -9.91 -10.18 -10.83
N THR A 221 -10.30 -8.91 -10.79
CA THR A 221 -9.60 -7.82 -11.48
C THR A 221 -8.27 -7.49 -10.80
N PHE A 222 -8.26 -7.53 -9.45
CA PHE A 222 -7.06 -7.28 -8.64
C PHE A 222 -6.36 -8.61 -8.27
N SER A 223 -6.14 -9.49 -9.24
CA SER A 223 -5.39 -10.74 -9.10
C SER A 223 -4.21 -10.74 -10.06
N PHE A 224 -3.18 -9.96 -9.75
CA PHE A 224 -1.97 -9.84 -10.57
C PHE A 224 -0.74 -10.32 -9.82
N ASP A 225 0.29 -10.71 -10.58
CA ASP A 225 1.62 -11.09 -10.11
C ASP A 225 2.67 -10.51 -11.06
N ASN A 226 3.41 -9.51 -10.60
CA ASN A 226 4.40 -8.81 -11.42
C ASN A 226 5.64 -9.64 -11.70
N PHE A 227 6.06 -10.55 -10.80
CA PHE A 227 7.17 -11.45 -11.05
C PHE A 227 6.77 -12.53 -12.06
N ARG A 228 5.57 -13.10 -11.94
CA ARG A 228 5.04 -14.05 -12.93
C ARG A 228 4.93 -13.40 -14.31
N TYR A 229 4.42 -12.17 -14.35
CA TYR A 229 4.36 -11.40 -15.60
C TYR A 229 5.74 -11.18 -16.22
N GLN A 230 6.77 -10.86 -15.41
CA GLN A 230 8.16 -10.72 -15.87
C GLN A 230 8.67 -12.03 -16.46
N GLN A 231 8.46 -13.15 -15.77
CA GLN A 231 8.91 -14.49 -16.14
C GLN A 231 8.26 -14.97 -17.46
N GLU A 232 6.94 -14.90 -17.55
CA GLU A 232 6.16 -15.36 -18.72
C GLU A 232 6.44 -14.54 -19.97
N ASN A 233 6.66 -13.24 -19.82
CA ASN A 233 6.98 -12.35 -20.92
C ASN A 233 8.49 -12.23 -21.18
N LYS A 234 9.33 -12.99 -20.47
CA LYS A 234 10.80 -13.01 -20.60
C LYS A 234 11.42 -11.63 -20.53
N ILE A 235 10.88 -10.78 -19.62
CA ILE A 235 11.34 -9.41 -19.46
C ILE A 235 12.69 -9.43 -18.75
N VAL A 236 13.70 -8.86 -19.39
CA VAL A 236 15.07 -8.77 -18.86
C VAL A 236 15.20 -7.55 -17.97
N ILE A 237 15.62 -7.77 -16.73
CA ILE A 237 16.00 -6.75 -15.74
C ILE A 237 17.41 -7.09 -15.28
N ASP A 238 18.41 -6.42 -15.87
CA ASP A 238 19.83 -6.77 -15.73
C ASP A 238 20.58 -5.88 -14.73
N GLU A 239 19.90 -4.96 -14.06
CA GLU A 239 20.53 -4.08 -13.07
C GLU A 239 21.29 -4.87 -12.00
N PRO A 240 22.55 -4.48 -11.69
CA PRO A 240 23.41 -5.21 -10.76
C PRO A 240 22.93 -5.16 -9.30
N PHE A 241 21.97 -4.30 -8.98
CA PHE A 241 21.40 -4.11 -7.65
C PHE A 241 19.98 -4.72 -7.51
N ARG A 242 19.54 -5.61 -8.41
CA ARG A 242 18.16 -6.08 -8.45
C ARG A 242 17.72 -6.89 -7.23
N ALA A 243 18.67 -7.47 -6.46
CA ALA A 243 18.38 -8.16 -5.21
C ALA A 243 18.63 -7.31 -3.95
N ASP A 244 19.11 -6.05 -4.08
CA ASP A 244 19.36 -5.19 -2.93
C ASP A 244 18.08 -4.99 -2.11
N GLY A 245 18.17 -5.26 -0.80
CA GLY A 245 17.07 -5.10 0.14
C GLY A 245 15.94 -6.13 0.03
N LEU A 246 16.07 -7.16 -0.81
CA LEU A 246 15.05 -8.22 -0.94
C LEU A 246 14.85 -9.00 0.38
N ASN A 247 15.85 -8.99 1.27
CA ASN A 247 15.74 -9.52 2.63
C ASN A 247 14.65 -8.84 3.48
N ARG A 248 14.30 -7.58 3.20
CA ARG A 248 13.19 -6.89 3.89
C ARG A 248 11.86 -7.59 3.66
N LEU A 249 11.71 -8.18 2.47
CA LEU A 249 10.53 -8.97 2.09
C LEU A 249 10.69 -10.43 2.51
N LEU A 250 11.84 -11.04 2.16
CA LEU A 250 12.16 -12.45 2.40
C LEU A 250 13.02 -12.56 3.67
N TYR A 251 12.42 -12.33 4.83
CA TYR A 251 13.11 -12.19 6.11
C TYR A 251 13.42 -13.54 6.81
N ARG A 252 12.76 -14.65 6.39
CA ARG A 252 12.91 -15.99 6.98
C ARG A 252 13.51 -16.97 5.99
N CYS A 253 14.61 -17.59 6.34
CA CYS A 253 15.27 -18.59 5.49
C CYS A 253 14.42 -19.87 5.36
N PRO A 254 14.15 -20.38 4.14
CA PRO A 254 13.34 -21.59 3.98
C PRO A 254 14.10 -22.89 4.31
N HIS A 255 15.44 -22.85 4.44
CA HIS A 255 16.26 -24.01 4.80
C HIS A 255 16.44 -24.17 6.31
N CYS A 256 16.94 -23.13 6.98
CA CYS A 256 17.22 -23.21 8.43
C CYS A 256 16.15 -22.54 9.31
N HIS A 257 15.13 -21.94 8.72
CA HIS A 257 14.01 -21.24 9.37
C HIS A 257 14.41 -20.02 10.22
N THR A 258 15.69 -19.63 10.22
CA THR A 258 16.16 -18.44 10.97
C THR A 258 15.63 -17.17 10.33
N GLU A 259 15.22 -16.22 11.17
CA GLU A 259 14.73 -14.90 10.76
C GLU A 259 15.81 -13.81 10.89
N GLY A 260 15.72 -12.77 10.06
CA GLY A 260 16.61 -11.61 10.13
C GLY A 260 18.07 -11.86 9.80
N GLN A 261 18.39 -13.06 9.28
CA GLN A 261 19.76 -13.45 8.91
C GLN A 261 19.98 -13.55 7.40
N ILE A 262 19.05 -12.97 6.63
CA ILE A 262 19.18 -12.90 5.17
C ILE A 262 19.74 -11.54 4.78
N THR A 263 20.68 -11.54 3.84
CA THR A 263 21.23 -10.34 3.20
C THR A 263 20.95 -10.37 1.71
N GLY A 264 20.25 -9.34 1.22
CA GLY A 264 20.05 -9.10 -0.20
C GLY A 264 21.00 -8.01 -0.69
N LYS A 265 21.97 -8.37 -1.54
CA LYS A 265 22.94 -7.42 -2.08
C LYS A 265 23.37 -7.78 -3.50
N GLY A 266 23.39 -6.79 -4.38
CA GLY A 266 23.72 -7.00 -5.78
C GLY A 266 22.66 -7.83 -6.48
N VAL A 267 23.02 -9.04 -6.86
CA VAL A 267 22.12 -10.02 -7.48
C VAL A 267 21.86 -11.25 -6.56
N MET A 268 22.46 -11.22 -5.36
CA MET A 268 22.49 -12.35 -4.44
C MET A 268 21.57 -12.12 -3.23
N LEU A 269 20.97 -13.20 -2.77
CA LEU A 269 20.25 -13.30 -1.50
C LEU A 269 20.88 -14.42 -0.70
N THR A 270 21.54 -14.11 0.42
CA THR A 270 22.34 -15.07 1.19
C THR A 270 21.83 -15.15 2.63
N CYS A 271 21.63 -16.36 3.14
CA CYS A 271 21.37 -16.57 4.57
C CYS A 271 22.68 -16.68 5.33
N ASN A 272 22.95 -15.74 6.24
CA ASN A 272 24.17 -15.69 7.04
C ASN A 272 24.23 -16.81 8.12
N ALA A 273 23.09 -17.42 8.46
CA ALA A 273 23.04 -18.48 9.46
C ALA A 273 23.42 -19.86 8.89
N CYS A 274 22.99 -20.19 7.66
CA CYS A 274 23.25 -21.51 7.07
C CYS A 274 24.06 -21.48 5.77
N GLY A 275 24.46 -20.28 5.30
CA GLY A 275 25.25 -20.12 4.08
C GLY A 275 24.47 -20.30 2.77
N LYS A 276 23.19 -20.69 2.81
CA LYS A 276 22.42 -20.87 1.57
C LYS A 276 22.28 -19.56 0.81
N ALA A 277 22.62 -19.62 -0.47
CA ALA A 277 22.60 -18.46 -1.36
C ALA A 277 21.70 -18.70 -2.57
N TYR A 278 21.00 -17.65 -2.98
CA TYR A 278 20.18 -17.59 -4.18
C TYR A 278 20.66 -16.45 -5.08
N THR A 279 20.67 -16.66 -6.37
CA THR A 279 20.86 -15.59 -7.36
C THR A 279 19.51 -15.19 -7.93
N LEU A 280 19.18 -13.90 -7.87
CA LEU A 280 18.05 -13.36 -8.63
C LEU A 280 18.51 -13.15 -10.07
N ASP A 281 17.97 -13.96 -10.99
CA ASP A 281 18.33 -13.88 -12.40
C ASP A 281 17.68 -12.66 -13.08
N VAL A 282 17.99 -12.46 -14.36
CA VAL A 282 17.48 -11.30 -15.15
C VAL A 282 15.99 -11.42 -15.47
N HIS A 283 15.39 -12.60 -15.34
CA HIS A 283 13.97 -12.84 -15.61
C HIS A 283 13.13 -12.88 -14.31
N GLY A 284 13.75 -12.64 -13.14
CA GLY A 284 13.07 -12.60 -11.85
C GLY A 284 12.90 -13.96 -11.18
N TYR A 285 13.65 -14.97 -11.60
CA TYR A 285 13.73 -16.26 -10.89
C TYR A 285 14.82 -16.23 -9.82
N LEU A 286 14.55 -16.91 -8.70
CA LEU A 286 15.56 -17.24 -7.69
C LEU A 286 16.20 -18.56 -8.06
N ALA A 287 17.46 -18.54 -8.42
CA ALA A 287 18.26 -19.72 -8.76
C ALA A 287 19.21 -20.10 -7.62
N ALA A 288 19.19 -21.35 -7.21
CA ALA A 288 20.13 -21.93 -6.25
C ALA A 288 20.19 -23.44 -6.49
N GLU A 289 21.28 -24.09 -6.06
CA GLU A 289 21.28 -25.55 -5.93
C GLU A 289 20.21 -25.99 -4.92
N GLU A 290 19.36 -26.94 -5.27
CA GLU A 290 18.20 -27.36 -4.46
C GLU A 290 17.34 -26.17 -3.96
N ALA A 291 16.99 -25.26 -4.86
CA ALA A 291 16.17 -24.10 -4.52
C ALA A 291 14.78 -24.53 -4.02
N LYS A 292 14.42 -24.19 -2.79
CA LYS A 292 13.10 -24.47 -2.23
C LYS A 292 12.01 -23.61 -2.87
N PHE A 293 12.36 -22.40 -3.27
CA PHE A 293 11.52 -21.47 -4.01
C PHE A 293 12.31 -20.83 -5.15
N THR A 294 11.73 -20.83 -6.33
CA THR A 294 12.25 -20.14 -7.51
C THR A 294 11.49 -18.84 -7.81
N HIS A 295 10.34 -18.64 -7.18
CA HIS A 295 9.44 -17.52 -7.35
C HIS A 295 9.30 -16.74 -6.04
N ILE A 296 9.56 -15.44 -6.07
CA ILE A 296 9.58 -14.58 -4.88
C ILE A 296 8.25 -14.57 -4.13
N PRO A 297 7.08 -14.41 -4.80
CA PRO A 297 5.79 -14.47 -4.13
C PRO A 297 5.50 -15.83 -3.45
N ASP A 298 5.99 -16.95 -3.98
CA ASP A 298 5.79 -18.27 -3.34
C ASP A 298 6.56 -18.36 -2.01
N TRP A 299 7.78 -17.80 -1.95
CA TRP A 299 8.52 -17.72 -0.70
C TRP A 299 7.80 -16.80 0.30
N TYR A 300 7.29 -15.66 -0.15
CA TYR A 300 6.52 -14.73 0.69
C TYR A 300 5.24 -15.39 1.21
N ALA A 301 4.54 -16.15 0.37
CA ALA A 301 3.36 -16.93 0.75
C ALA A 301 3.68 -18.02 1.78
N TRP A 302 4.83 -18.69 1.65
CA TRP A 302 5.31 -19.65 2.65
C TRP A 302 5.56 -18.96 4.01
N GLN A 303 6.19 -17.79 4.04
CA GLN A 303 6.36 -17.01 5.27
C GLN A 303 5.01 -16.69 5.93
N ARG A 304 3.99 -16.36 5.14
CA ARG A 304 2.61 -16.16 5.62
C ARG A 304 2.07 -17.41 6.33
N GLN A 305 2.30 -18.58 5.76
CA GLN A 305 1.90 -19.85 6.37
C GLN A 305 2.62 -20.11 7.70
N GLN A 306 3.93 -19.81 7.78
CA GLN A 306 4.70 -19.93 9.01
C GLN A 306 4.14 -19.01 10.11
N ILE A 307 3.87 -17.75 9.80
CA ILE A 307 3.24 -16.80 10.73
C ILE A 307 1.88 -17.31 11.19
N ARG A 308 1.07 -17.85 10.28
CA ARG A 308 -0.23 -18.41 10.64
C ARG A 308 -0.10 -19.56 11.64
N GLN A 309 0.85 -20.48 11.43
CA GLN A 309 1.15 -21.57 12.35
C GLN A 309 1.60 -21.05 13.73
N GLU A 310 2.46 -20.04 13.77
CA GLU A 310 2.89 -19.42 15.03
C GLU A 310 1.73 -18.76 15.80
N LEU A 311 0.80 -18.09 15.09
CA LEU A 311 -0.40 -17.50 15.69
C LEU A 311 -1.37 -18.56 16.20
N GLU A 312 -1.55 -19.67 15.49
CA GLU A 312 -2.40 -20.80 15.90
C GLU A 312 -1.82 -21.54 17.11
N ALA A 313 -0.49 -21.66 17.18
CA ALA A 313 0.24 -22.25 18.30
C ALA A 313 0.42 -21.30 19.51
N GLY A 314 0.08 -20.03 19.38
CA GLY A 314 0.27 -19.02 20.43
C GLY A 314 1.74 -18.65 20.69
N THR A 315 2.63 -18.95 19.75
CA THR A 315 4.08 -18.67 19.86
C THR A 315 4.52 -17.39 19.19
N TYR A 316 3.65 -16.78 18.37
CA TYR A 316 3.96 -15.51 17.72
C TYR A 316 4.06 -14.37 18.70
N LYS A 317 5.17 -13.65 18.69
CA LYS A 317 5.37 -12.39 19.39
C LYS A 317 6.32 -11.49 18.60
N LEU A 318 5.99 -10.21 18.53
CA LEU A 318 6.88 -9.14 18.10
C LEU A 318 7.09 -8.17 19.27
N GLU A 319 8.34 -7.80 19.52
CA GLU A 319 8.70 -6.75 20.49
C GLU A 319 9.88 -5.96 19.91
N LYS A 320 9.70 -4.64 19.74
CA LYS A 320 10.71 -3.77 19.12
C LYS A 320 10.77 -2.42 19.81
N GLU A 321 11.99 -1.98 20.11
CA GLU A 321 12.23 -0.57 20.38
C GLU A 321 12.00 0.26 19.13
N VAL A 322 11.24 1.34 19.27
CA VAL A 322 10.88 2.21 18.16
C VAL A 322 11.12 3.68 18.48
N LYS A 323 11.48 4.45 17.47
CA LYS A 323 11.33 5.90 17.48
C LYS A 323 9.92 6.24 17.03
N ILE A 324 9.24 7.15 17.76
CA ILE A 324 7.82 7.41 17.56
C ILE A 324 7.62 8.79 16.94
N GLY A 325 6.98 8.82 15.78
CA GLY A 325 6.41 10.00 15.16
C GLY A 325 4.88 9.98 15.26
N ILE A 326 4.24 11.09 15.56
CA ILE A 326 2.78 11.19 15.61
C ILE A 326 2.28 12.16 14.55
N LEU A 327 1.20 11.76 13.87
CA LEU A 327 0.46 12.61 12.96
C LEU A 327 -0.93 12.88 13.54
N VAL A 328 -1.18 14.13 13.93
CA VAL A 328 -2.46 14.62 14.47
C VAL A 328 -3.07 15.72 13.59
N ASP A 329 -2.24 16.29 12.72
CA ASP A 329 -2.64 17.34 11.77
C ASP A 329 -1.80 17.22 10.48
N THR A 330 -1.98 18.16 9.56
CA THR A 330 -1.23 18.22 8.29
C THR A 330 -0.09 19.24 8.31
N LYS A 331 0.37 19.69 9.50
CA LYS A 331 1.44 20.70 9.62
C LYS A 331 2.82 20.05 9.67
N ALA A 332 2.96 18.96 10.43
CA ALA A 332 4.21 18.22 10.57
C ALA A 332 3.98 16.78 11.08
N LEU A 333 4.93 15.89 10.84
CA LEU A 333 5.15 14.69 11.65
C LEU A 333 5.83 15.12 12.94
N TYR A 334 5.27 14.78 14.08
CA TYR A 334 5.80 15.19 15.39
C TYR A 334 6.58 14.05 16.03
N TRP A 335 7.90 14.23 16.16
CA TRP A 335 8.75 13.31 16.92
C TRP A 335 8.53 13.53 18.41
N VAL A 336 8.11 12.47 19.12
CA VAL A 336 7.74 12.55 20.55
C VAL A 336 8.67 11.76 21.46
N GLY A 337 9.62 11.00 20.91
CA GLY A 337 10.57 10.19 21.67
C GLY A 337 10.66 8.77 21.17
N SER A 338 10.93 7.87 22.09
CA SER A 338 11.07 6.44 21.86
C SER A 338 10.08 5.64 22.71
N GLY A 339 9.92 4.38 22.37
CA GLY A 339 9.08 3.47 23.11
C GLY A 339 9.25 2.03 22.65
N THR A 340 8.39 1.16 23.13
CA THR A 340 8.33 -0.26 22.78
C THR A 340 7.02 -0.54 22.06
N LEU A 341 7.11 -1.12 20.87
CA LEU A 341 5.99 -1.64 20.12
C LEU A 341 5.96 -3.16 20.26
N THR A 342 4.85 -3.69 20.77
CA THR A 342 4.60 -5.14 20.79
C THR A 342 3.42 -5.48 19.88
N HIS A 343 3.42 -6.71 19.34
CA HIS A 343 2.29 -7.28 18.62
C HIS A 343 2.22 -8.78 18.92
N ASP A 344 1.05 -9.22 19.34
CA ASP A 344 0.75 -10.62 19.68
C ASP A 344 -0.70 -10.97 19.29
N GLU A 345 -1.25 -12.03 19.85
CA GLU A 345 -2.64 -12.46 19.62
C GLU A 345 -3.71 -11.46 20.05
N ASN A 346 -3.36 -10.47 20.90
CA ASN A 346 -4.24 -9.39 21.37
C ASN A 346 -4.18 -8.14 20.50
N GLY A 347 -3.26 -8.11 19.53
CA GLY A 347 -3.01 -6.97 18.65
C GLY A 347 -1.79 -6.17 19.05
N PHE A 348 -1.81 -4.87 18.78
CA PHE A 348 -0.68 -3.98 19.09
C PHE A 348 -0.82 -3.35 20.47
N HIS A 349 0.34 -3.18 21.13
CA HIS A 349 0.51 -2.32 22.30
C HIS A 349 1.76 -1.47 22.10
N LEU A 350 1.62 -0.15 22.19
CA LEU A 350 2.68 0.83 22.07
C LEU A 350 2.81 1.60 23.39
N THR A 351 3.93 1.45 24.05
CA THR A 351 4.28 2.23 25.25
C THR A 351 5.49 3.11 24.98
N GLY A 352 5.61 4.24 25.69
CA GLY A 352 6.76 5.11 25.49
C GLY A 352 6.60 6.51 26.09
N CYS A 353 7.46 7.42 25.66
CA CYS A 353 7.43 8.83 26.08
C CYS A 353 7.45 8.98 27.61
N ASP A 354 8.38 8.26 28.30
CA ASP A 354 8.53 8.24 29.75
C ASP A 354 7.24 7.83 30.49
N GLY A 355 6.55 6.80 29.98
CA GLY A 355 5.31 6.26 30.54
C GLY A 355 4.03 7.04 30.23
N LYS A 356 4.11 8.12 29.45
CA LYS A 356 2.95 8.96 29.09
C LYS A 356 2.16 8.46 27.90
N LEU A 357 2.78 7.65 27.04
CA LEU A 357 2.13 6.99 25.93
C LEU A 357 1.86 5.54 26.31
N ASP A 358 0.59 5.18 26.28
CA ASP A 358 0.06 3.83 26.42
C ASP A 358 -1.10 3.69 25.43
N TYR A 359 -0.88 2.98 24.31
CA TYR A 359 -1.87 2.83 23.25
C TYR A 359 -2.01 1.37 22.84
N THR A 360 -3.25 0.88 22.81
CA THR A 360 -3.60 -0.47 22.34
C THR A 360 -4.45 -0.42 21.10
N GLN A 361 -4.21 -1.37 20.19
CA GLN A 361 -5.02 -1.57 18.98
C GLN A 361 -5.34 -3.04 18.81
N GLY A 362 -6.61 -3.39 18.99
CA GLY A 362 -7.07 -4.79 18.92
C GLY A 362 -6.94 -5.40 17.52
N PRO A 363 -6.94 -6.75 17.43
CA PRO A 363 -6.63 -7.50 16.20
C PRO A 363 -7.66 -7.35 15.08
N LEU A 364 -8.87 -6.86 15.37
CA LEU A 364 -9.91 -6.62 14.37
C LEU A 364 -10.01 -5.15 13.93
N ALA A 365 -9.13 -4.28 14.42
CA ALA A 365 -9.13 -2.86 14.03
C ALA A 365 -8.83 -2.67 12.54
N CYS A 366 -7.92 -3.48 11.98
CA CYS A 366 -7.52 -3.40 10.56
C CYS A 366 -7.39 -4.79 9.94
N HIS A 367 -7.77 -4.93 8.67
CA HIS A 367 -7.61 -6.18 7.91
C HIS A 367 -6.20 -6.37 7.34
N THR A 368 -5.40 -5.33 7.27
CA THR A 368 -3.98 -5.29 6.89
C THR A 368 -3.29 -4.13 7.60
N LEU A 369 -1.99 -4.00 7.47
CA LEU A 369 -1.17 -3.03 8.18
C LEU A 369 -0.78 -1.85 7.28
N ASN A 370 -0.90 -0.63 7.82
CA ASN A 370 -0.22 0.54 7.24
C ASN A 370 1.27 0.45 7.59
N ALA A 371 2.05 -0.04 6.65
CA ALA A 371 3.49 -0.19 6.78
C ALA A 371 4.16 0.12 5.45
N ASP A 372 5.40 0.55 5.50
CA ASP A 372 6.14 0.92 4.30
C ASP A 372 7.64 0.72 4.50
N TYR A 373 8.37 0.51 3.40
CA TYR A 373 9.83 0.50 3.37
C TYR A 373 10.33 1.87 2.97
N TYR A 374 11.41 2.33 3.60
CA TYR A 374 12.08 3.59 3.25
C TYR A 374 11.16 4.81 3.22
N TRP A 375 10.14 4.83 4.11
CA TRP A 375 9.09 5.85 4.15
C TRP A 375 9.67 7.26 4.27
N TYR A 376 9.40 8.11 3.28
CA TYR A 376 9.93 9.49 3.15
C TYR A 376 11.44 9.60 3.36
N GLU A 377 12.22 8.57 2.99
CA GLU A 377 13.67 8.49 3.18
C GLU A 377 14.12 8.47 4.67
N ILE A 378 13.19 8.23 5.60
CA ILE A 378 13.46 8.13 7.03
C ILE A 378 13.85 6.70 7.40
N GLY A 379 13.09 5.72 6.95
CA GLY A 379 13.31 4.31 7.27
C GLY A 379 12.05 3.48 7.13
N ASP A 380 12.15 2.22 7.48
CA ASP A 380 11.06 1.28 7.50
C ASP A 380 10.11 1.59 8.65
N VAL A 381 8.81 1.56 8.41
CA VAL A 381 7.81 2.05 9.36
C VAL A 381 6.64 1.10 9.52
N ILE A 382 6.18 0.96 10.76
CA ILE A 382 4.91 0.35 11.16
C ILE A 382 4.00 1.47 11.67
N CYS A 383 2.83 1.62 11.07
CA CYS A 383 1.90 2.68 11.44
C CYS A 383 0.62 2.08 12.03
N ILE A 384 0.30 2.48 13.26
CA ILE A 384 -0.91 2.12 13.98
C ILE A 384 -1.63 3.39 14.42
N GLY A 385 -2.87 3.29 14.86
CA GLY A 385 -3.61 4.45 15.37
C GLY A 385 -5.08 4.44 15.01
N ASN A 386 -5.70 5.57 15.24
CA ASN A 386 -7.12 5.79 15.03
C ASN A 386 -7.37 7.16 14.37
N LYS A 387 -8.64 7.58 14.30
CA LYS A 387 -9.02 8.89 13.73
C LYS A 387 -8.38 10.11 14.41
N ASP A 388 -7.96 9.99 15.67
CA ASP A 388 -7.46 11.10 16.47
C ASP A 388 -5.94 11.25 16.39
N ALA A 389 -5.20 10.14 16.24
CA ALA A 389 -3.75 10.11 16.12
C ALA A 389 -3.27 8.88 15.34
N LEU A 390 -2.29 9.08 14.46
CA LEU A 390 -1.54 8.01 13.81
C LEU A 390 -0.12 7.98 14.38
N TYR A 391 0.31 6.83 14.86
CA TYR A 391 1.63 6.58 15.41
C TYR A 391 2.50 5.89 14.37
N TYR A 392 3.56 6.55 13.95
CA TYR A 392 4.57 6.05 13.01
C TYR A 392 5.74 5.52 13.82
N CYS A 393 5.85 4.19 13.89
CA CYS A 393 6.83 3.47 14.70
C CYS A 393 7.97 3.01 13.80
N PHE A 394 9.16 3.57 14.00
CA PHE A 394 10.38 3.25 13.25
C PHE A 394 11.27 2.34 14.13
N PRO A 395 11.44 1.04 13.79
CA PRO A 395 12.34 0.15 14.52
C PRO A 395 13.76 0.72 14.60
N LYS A 396 14.37 0.68 15.78
CA LYS A 396 15.71 1.24 16.01
C LYS A 396 16.83 0.32 15.51
N ASP A 397 16.60 -0.98 15.53
CA ASP A 397 17.58 -2.00 15.22
C ASP A 397 17.70 -2.34 13.72
N HIS A 398 17.03 -1.57 12.85
CA HIS A 398 16.98 -1.79 11.40
C HIS A 398 16.62 -3.23 11.01
N SER A 399 15.91 -3.95 11.87
CA SER A 399 15.48 -5.32 11.62
C SER A 399 14.37 -5.38 10.57
N ASP A 400 14.38 -6.45 9.76
CA ASP A 400 13.43 -6.70 8.66
C ASP A 400 12.05 -7.18 9.20
N VAL A 401 11.39 -6.35 10.02
CA VAL A 401 10.14 -6.73 10.71
C VAL A 401 8.86 -6.25 10.03
N VAL A 402 8.97 -5.37 9.05
CA VAL A 402 7.79 -4.75 8.40
C VAL A 402 6.96 -5.79 7.67
N ALA A 403 7.59 -6.65 6.86
CA ALA A 403 6.90 -7.75 6.17
C ALA A 403 6.28 -8.74 7.17
N LYS A 404 7.05 -9.18 8.17
CA LYS A 404 6.58 -10.08 9.25
C LYS A 404 5.34 -9.53 9.94
N THR A 405 5.40 -8.26 10.37
CA THR A 405 4.30 -7.62 11.08
C THR A 405 3.05 -7.49 10.21
N ARG A 406 3.20 -7.13 8.92
CA ARG A 406 2.08 -7.06 7.99
C ARG A 406 1.41 -8.42 7.82
N LEU A 407 2.18 -9.47 7.58
CA LEU A 407 1.66 -10.83 7.46
C LEU A 407 0.92 -11.27 8.73
N ALA A 408 1.48 -10.95 9.92
CA ALA A 408 0.88 -11.30 11.19
C ALA A 408 -0.46 -10.59 11.42
N VAL A 409 -0.55 -9.29 11.12
CA VAL A 409 -1.82 -8.55 11.22
C VAL A 409 -2.89 -9.15 10.31
N GLU A 410 -2.54 -9.47 9.07
CA GLU A 410 -3.47 -10.04 8.09
C GLU A 410 -3.97 -11.43 8.51
N GLU A 411 -3.08 -12.31 8.99
CA GLU A 411 -3.45 -13.66 9.42
C GLU A 411 -4.20 -13.64 10.75
N LEU A 412 -3.78 -12.82 11.72
CA LEU A 412 -4.48 -12.64 12.99
C LEU A 412 -5.91 -12.12 12.78
N TYR A 413 -6.10 -11.13 11.90
CA TYR A 413 -7.43 -10.64 11.55
C TYR A 413 -8.32 -11.76 10.99
N LYS A 414 -7.79 -12.60 10.06
CA LYS A 414 -8.52 -13.73 9.49
C LYS A 414 -8.92 -14.74 10.57
N LEU A 415 -7.98 -15.14 11.45
CA LEU A 415 -8.23 -16.08 12.55
C LEU A 415 -9.29 -15.58 13.53
N LYS A 416 -9.16 -14.33 14.01
CA LYS A 416 -10.13 -13.75 14.95
C LYS A 416 -11.52 -13.56 14.31
N LYS A 417 -11.58 -13.32 13.00
CA LYS A 417 -12.84 -13.21 12.28
C LYS A 417 -13.53 -14.55 12.06
N GLN A 418 -12.78 -15.60 11.76
CA GLN A 418 -13.30 -16.98 11.65
C GLN A 418 -13.90 -17.44 12.99
N ARG A 419 -13.23 -17.15 14.12
CA ARG A 419 -13.74 -17.50 15.48
C ARG A 419 -15.01 -16.73 15.87
N LYS A 420 -15.31 -15.56 15.26
CA LYS A 420 -16.52 -14.77 15.50
C LYS A 420 -17.69 -15.11 14.56
N ALA A 421 -17.45 -15.85 13.48
CA ALA A 421 -18.54 -16.33 12.64
C ALA A 421 -19.33 -17.38 13.45
N PRO A 422 -20.68 -17.28 13.55
CA PRO A 422 -21.46 -18.31 14.19
C PRO A 422 -21.19 -19.62 13.45
N VAL A 423 -20.93 -20.68 14.22
CA VAL A 423 -20.89 -22.05 13.67
C VAL A 423 -22.27 -22.26 13.07
N SER A 424 -22.36 -22.30 11.74
CA SER A 424 -23.59 -22.73 11.07
C SER A 424 -23.81 -24.20 11.46
N VAL A 425 -24.72 -24.40 12.38
CA VAL A 425 -25.28 -25.72 12.72
C VAL A 425 -26.19 -26.16 11.57
#